data_bc146fdd1a1e597aae9b8218c79f3110
#
_entry.id   bc146fdd1a1e597aae9b8218c79f3110
#
_cell.length_a   1.000
_cell.length_b   1.000
_cell.length_c   1.000
_cell.angle_alpha   90.00
_cell.angle_beta   90.00
_cell.angle_gamma   90.00
#
_symmetry.space_group_name_H-M   'P 1'
#
loop_
_entity.id
_entity.type
_entity.pdbx_description
1 polymer ?
#
loop_
_entity_poly.entity_id
_entity_poly.type
_entity_poly.pdbx_seq_one_letter_code
_entity_poly.pdbx_strand_id
1 'polypeptide(L)'
;GGHPVCHSSYQAFILLSSVIAAVSGLLVGYELGIISGALLQLQSLLELTCQQQEIVVSALLIGAFVASLVGGSLIDLYGRRITIIFTSILLVFSNLLPVVIVSYGSLIAGRIVIGVSISLSAIATCVYIAEISPQHKRGMLVSLNELMIVVGILFAYICNYLFASVSNGWKYMFGLIIPLAALQAIAMYFLPQSPRFLIMKGYDDAAGKVLQKLRATTNISEELTAIKSSIKAEYQYRFLDLFCSRDNMRVRLLIGLTLSFFVQITGQPNILFYASTVLKSVGFQSTEAASLASTGIGVIKVVSTIPAIIFVDKIGSKTFLCIGSAVMAVSLVSVGLVSLQLDVNFNNICKVHTMQNHSLQDSIIYGPLSLSKPNESLFEETSTLESTKASYLSPLNGTKSWHFTTQEVDSSIGVTPKETKIKSQPDGIPEYMKWLCLASLLAFVAAFSIGLGPMAWLVQSEIFPAGIKGRAFAITSSMNWGMNLLISLTFLTLTEIIGLPWMLFGYALMSIASLVFVIMFVPNTKGRPLEEISMELANRNQ
;
A
#
# COMPACT_ATOMS: atom_id res chain seq x y z
N GLY A 1 -27.75 -29.27 -31.83
CA GLY A 1 -28.60 -28.17 -31.40
C GLY A 1 -28.54 -28.04 -29.87
N GLY A 2 -27.43 -27.49 -29.31
CA GLY A 2 -27.32 -27.24 -27.90
C GLY A 2 -27.83 -25.83 -27.60
N HIS A 3 -28.74 -25.70 -26.64
CA HIS A 3 -29.43 -24.46 -26.27
C HIS A 3 -28.45 -23.34 -25.90
N PRO A 4 -28.55 -22.14 -26.48
CA PRO A 4 -27.67 -20.99 -26.17
C PRO A 4 -27.78 -20.52 -24.70
N VAL A 5 -28.85 -20.87 -24.00
CA VAL A 5 -29.11 -20.52 -22.60
C VAL A 5 -28.15 -21.22 -21.62
N CYS A 6 -27.71 -22.45 -21.92
CA CYS A 6 -26.82 -23.21 -21.04
C CYS A 6 -25.38 -22.67 -21.08
N HIS A 7 -24.94 -22.16 -22.24
CA HIS A 7 -23.58 -21.62 -22.42
C HIS A 7 -23.39 -20.26 -21.71
N SER A 8 -24.45 -19.43 -21.61
CA SER A 8 -24.42 -18.15 -20.92
C SER A 8 -24.36 -18.32 -19.39
N SER A 9 -25.10 -19.28 -18.85
CA SER A 9 -25.16 -19.50 -17.39
C SER A 9 -23.83 -20.00 -16.80
N TYR A 10 -23.11 -20.82 -17.53
CA TYR A 10 -21.82 -21.35 -17.07
C TYR A 10 -20.69 -20.30 -17.10
N GLN A 11 -20.67 -19.43 -18.11
CA GLN A 11 -19.73 -18.31 -18.18
C GLN A 11 -19.96 -17.34 -17.04
N ALA A 12 -21.22 -17.10 -16.68
CA ALA A 12 -21.60 -16.30 -15.54
C ALA A 12 -21.11 -16.91 -14.21
N PHE A 13 -21.19 -18.22 -14.04
CA PHE A 13 -20.71 -18.89 -12.82
C PHE A 13 -19.19 -18.77 -12.61
N ILE A 14 -18.38 -18.95 -13.66
CA ILE A 14 -16.92 -18.76 -13.58
C ILE A 14 -16.59 -17.30 -13.31
N LEU A 15 -17.23 -16.36 -14.01
CA LEU A 15 -17.02 -14.94 -13.80
C LEU A 15 -17.37 -14.54 -12.37
N LEU A 16 -18.53 -14.97 -11.88
CA LEU A 16 -18.97 -14.70 -10.49
C LEU A 16 -17.99 -15.28 -9.48
N SER A 17 -17.55 -16.54 -9.68
CA SER A 17 -16.57 -17.19 -8.80
C SER A 17 -15.23 -16.44 -8.79
N SER A 18 -14.78 -15.97 -9.96
CA SER A 18 -13.56 -15.19 -10.10
C SER A 18 -13.68 -13.80 -9.47
N VAL A 19 -14.83 -13.13 -9.60
CA VAL A 19 -15.10 -11.83 -8.97
C VAL A 19 -15.12 -11.97 -7.44
N ILE A 20 -15.82 -12.97 -6.91
CA ILE A 20 -15.87 -13.23 -5.46
C ILE A 20 -14.46 -13.51 -4.92
N ALA A 21 -13.67 -14.33 -5.60
CA ALA A 21 -12.29 -14.57 -5.21
C ALA A 21 -11.45 -13.29 -5.31
N ALA A 22 -11.62 -12.49 -6.36
CA ALA A 22 -10.88 -11.25 -6.59
C ALA A 22 -11.22 -10.13 -5.57
N VAL A 23 -12.30 -10.24 -4.79
CA VAL A 23 -12.55 -9.38 -3.62
C VAL A 23 -11.39 -9.44 -2.64
N SER A 24 -10.66 -10.55 -2.56
CA SER A 24 -9.40 -10.61 -1.81
C SER A 24 -8.40 -9.55 -2.28
N GLY A 25 -8.29 -9.32 -3.58
CA GLY A 25 -7.46 -8.24 -4.12
C GLY A 25 -7.89 -6.87 -3.61
N LEU A 26 -9.19 -6.61 -3.58
CA LEU A 26 -9.71 -5.35 -3.04
C LEU A 26 -9.37 -5.19 -1.55
N LEU A 27 -9.49 -6.26 -0.74
CA LEU A 27 -9.08 -6.24 0.67
C LEU A 27 -7.58 -5.96 0.81
N VAL A 28 -6.73 -6.62 0.01
CA VAL A 28 -5.28 -6.38 -0.03
C VAL A 28 -4.97 -4.91 -0.35
N GLY A 29 -5.57 -4.38 -1.40
CA GLY A 29 -5.38 -2.99 -1.82
C GLY A 29 -5.83 -1.99 -0.77
N TYR A 30 -6.95 -2.25 -0.11
CA TYR A 30 -7.47 -1.42 0.97
C TYR A 30 -6.48 -1.33 2.14
N GLU A 31 -5.97 -2.47 2.61
CA GLU A 31 -5.01 -2.53 3.72
C GLU A 31 -3.68 -1.83 3.40
N LEU A 32 -3.25 -1.87 2.15
CA LEU A 32 -2.06 -1.15 1.70
C LEU A 32 -2.27 0.37 1.65
N GLY A 33 -3.46 0.82 1.24
CA GLY A 33 -3.75 2.26 1.06
C GLY A 33 -4.21 2.97 2.32
N ILE A 34 -4.92 2.29 3.22
CA ILE A 34 -5.59 2.93 4.36
C ILE A 34 -4.62 3.55 5.37
N ILE A 35 -3.43 2.99 5.49
CA ILE A 35 -2.43 3.47 6.44
C ILE A 35 -1.97 4.89 6.15
N SER A 36 -1.99 5.32 4.89
CA SER A 36 -1.57 6.66 4.49
C SER A 36 -2.35 7.79 5.20
N GLY A 37 -3.66 7.63 5.36
CA GLY A 37 -4.49 8.60 6.07
C GLY A 37 -4.59 8.31 7.57
N ALA A 38 -4.71 7.04 7.95
CA ALA A 38 -4.80 6.63 9.35
C ALA A 38 -3.56 7.03 10.15
N LEU A 39 -2.36 6.97 9.53
CA LEU A 39 -1.10 7.33 10.16
C LEU A 39 -1.09 8.80 10.64
N LEU A 40 -1.69 9.72 9.88
CA LEU A 40 -1.76 11.14 10.26
C LEU A 40 -2.55 11.37 11.56
N GLN A 41 -3.62 10.60 11.78
CA GLN A 41 -4.41 10.66 13.02
C GLN A 41 -3.74 9.91 14.16
N LEU A 42 -3.16 8.75 13.88
CA LEU A 42 -2.45 7.93 14.87
C LEU A 42 -1.18 8.62 15.38
N GLN A 43 -0.48 9.36 14.51
CA GLN A 43 0.68 10.16 14.88
C GLN A 43 0.35 11.17 16.00
N SER A 44 -0.76 11.87 15.85
CA SER A 44 -1.20 12.86 16.85
C SER A 44 -1.79 12.21 18.10
N LEU A 45 -2.46 11.07 17.98
CA LEU A 45 -3.11 10.40 19.10
C LEU A 45 -2.13 9.67 20.03
N LEU A 46 -1.12 9.02 19.46
CA LEU A 46 -0.14 8.20 20.19
C LEU A 46 1.24 8.88 20.30
N GLU A 47 1.37 10.13 19.85
CA GLU A 47 2.63 10.92 19.85
C GLU A 47 3.80 10.14 19.23
N LEU A 48 3.56 9.50 18.07
CA LEU A 48 4.52 8.60 17.45
C LEU A 48 5.73 9.35 16.90
N THR A 49 6.93 8.87 17.26
CA THR A 49 8.19 9.30 16.63
C THR A 49 8.27 8.82 15.18
N CYS A 50 9.20 9.37 14.38
CA CYS A 50 9.44 8.91 13.00
C CYS A 50 9.67 7.41 12.93
N GLN A 51 10.55 6.87 13.77
CA GLN A 51 10.85 5.44 13.81
C GLN A 51 9.62 4.60 14.17
N GLN A 52 8.80 5.04 15.11
CA GLN A 52 7.58 4.34 15.49
C GLN A 52 6.56 4.32 14.34
N GLN A 53 6.45 5.41 13.57
CA GLN A 53 5.61 5.45 12.37
C GLN A 53 6.10 4.49 11.29
N GLU A 54 7.41 4.43 11.04
CA GLU A 54 8.03 3.47 10.12
C GLU A 54 7.74 2.03 10.54
N ILE A 55 7.83 1.73 11.83
CA ILE A 55 7.53 0.40 12.38
C ILE A 55 6.04 0.06 12.18
N VAL A 56 5.12 0.99 12.42
CA VAL A 56 3.67 0.75 12.21
C VAL A 56 3.37 0.44 10.75
N VAL A 57 3.93 1.19 9.81
CA VAL A 57 3.75 0.93 8.37
C VAL A 57 4.38 -0.41 7.99
N SER A 58 5.60 -0.64 8.44
CA SER A 58 6.41 -1.80 8.05
C SER A 58 6.01 -3.09 8.75
N ALA A 59 5.29 -3.03 9.86
CA ALA A 59 4.79 -4.20 10.59
C ALA A 59 3.94 -5.13 9.69
N LEU A 60 3.11 -4.55 8.82
CA LEU A 60 2.37 -5.29 7.81
C LEU A 60 3.33 -6.03 6.85
N LEU A 61 4.40 -5.37 6.42
CA LEU A 61 5.36 -5.91 5.47
C LEU A 61 6.21 -7.03 6.09
N ILE A 62 6.48 -6.98 7.40
CA ILE A 62 7.12 -8.09 8.14
C ILE A 62 6.23 -9.34 8.06
N GLY A 63 4.95 -9.19 8.38
CA GLY A 63 3.99 -10.29 8.29
C GLY A 63 3.89 -10.86 6.87
N ALA A 64 3.82 -9.99 5.86
CA ALA A 64 3.73 -10.39 4.46
C ALA A 64 4.99 -11.10 3.97
N PHE A 65 6.18 -10.63 4.36
CA PHE A 65 7.45 -11.27 4.03
C PHE A 65 7.55 -12.68 4.62
N VAL A 66 7.29 -12.85 5.91
CA VAL A 66 7.31 -14.15 6.57
C VAL A 66 6.30 -15.11 5.93
N ALA A 67 5.08 -14.63 5.67
CA ALA A 67 4.04 -15.44 5.05
C ALA A 67 4.38 -15.84 3.60
N SER A 68 5.07 -15.00 2.83
CA SER A 68 5.47 -15.33 1.46
C SER A 68 6.45 -16.50 1.39
N LEU A 69 7.32 -16.65 2.38
CA LEU A 69 8.28 -17.75 2.46
C LEU A 69 7.62 -19.13 2.58
N VAL A 70 6.52 -19.20 3.32
CA VAL A 70 5.83 -20.48 3.64
C VAL A 70 4.49 -20.60 2.91
N GLY A 71 4.00 -19.54 2.30
CA GLY A 71 2.64 -19.43 1.75
C GLY A 71 2.31 -20.47 0.70
N GLY A 72 3.23 -20.75 -0.22
CA GLY A 72 3.05 -21.77 -1.25
C GLY A 72 2.76 -23.15 -0.64
N SER A 73 3.57 -23.55 0.34
CA SER A 73 3.41 -24.85 1.03
C SER A 73 2.10 -24.92 1.82
N LEU A 74 1.70 -23.85 2.48
CA LEU A 74 0.43 -23.78 3.23
C LEU A 74 -0.78 -23.89 2.30
N ILE A 75 -0.75 -23.20 1.16
CA ILE A 75 -1.83 -23.22 0.17
C ILE A 75 -1.96 -24.60 -0.48
N ASP A 76 -0.85 -25.32 -0.70
CA ASP A 76 -0.85 -26.69 -1.22
C ASP A 76 -1.30 -27.72 -0.17
N LEU A 77 -1.09 -27.43 1.12
CA LEU A 77 -1.50 -28.30 2.21
C LEU A 77 -3.01 -28.20 2.50
N TYR A 78 -3.53 -26.98 2.67
CA TYR A 78 -4.91 -26.73 3.09
C TYR A 78 -5.89 -26.45 1.94
N GLY A 79 -5.37 -26.08 0.77
CA GLY A 79 -6.16 -25.72 -0.42
C GLY A 79 -6.45 -24.23 -0.51
N ARG A 80 -6.66 -23.80 -1.77
CA ARG A 80 -6.80 -22.38 -2.12
C ARG A 80 -8.01 -21.72 -1.48
N ARG A 81 -9.18 -22.38 -1.59
CA ARG A 81 -10.45 -21.89 -1.04
C ARG A 81 -10.40 -21.72 0.50
N ILE A 82 -9.91 -22.75 1.20
CA ILE A 82 -9.82 -22.73 2.67
C ILE A 82 -8.86 -21.63 3.13
N THR A 83 -7.74 -21.45 2.42
CA THR A 83 -6.79 -20.38 2.72
C THR A 83 -7.44 -19.00 2.56
N ILE A 84 -8.22 -18.75 1.50
CA ILE A 84 -8.92 -17.48 1.31
C ILE A 84 -9.93 -17.23 2.44
N ILE A 85 -10.71 -18.24 2.83
CA ILE A 85 -11.65 -18.14 3.96
C ILE A 85 -10.92 -17.82 5.26
N PHE A 86 -9.85 -18.55 5.55
CA PHE A 86 -9.06 -18.37 6.78
C PHE A 86 -8.45 -16.97 6.85
N THR A 87 -7.84 -16.50 5.75
CA THR A 87 -7.24 -15.15 5.68
C THR A 87 -8.28 -14.05 5.81
N SER A 88 -9.48 -14.23 5.26
CA SER A 88 -10.58 -13.27 5.42
C SER A 88 -11.05 -13.18 6.88
N ILE A 89 -11.17 -14.30 7.58
CA ILE A 89 -11.49 -14.33 9.01
C ILE A 89 -10.37 -13.68 9.82
N LEU A 90 -9.11 -13.97 9.48
CA LEU A 90 -7.95 -13.40 10.16
C LEU A 90 -7.89 -11.87 9.99
N LEU A 91 -8.29 -11.33 8.81
CA LEU A 91 -8.44 -9.89 8.58
C LEU A 91 -9.48 -9.24 9.48
N VAL A 92 -10.61 -9.91 9.72
CA VAL A 92 -11.64 -9.40 10.65
C VAL A 92 -11.06 -9.21 12.05
N PHE A 93 -10.40 -10.22 12.59
CA PHE A 93 -9.84 -10.16 13.96
C PHE A 93 -8.68 -9.17 14.06
N SER A 94 -7.81 -9.12 13.07
CA SER A 94 -6.65 -8.25 13.09
C SER A 94 -6.99 -6.76 12.98
N ASN A 95 -8.03 -6.40 12.24
CA ASN A 95 -8.53 -5.03 12.17
C ASN A 95 -9.36 -4.64 13.41
N LEU A 96 -10.04 -5.59 14.02
CA LEU A 96 -10.78 -5.35 15.26
C LEU A 96 -9.85 -5.08 16.45
N LEU A 97 -8.69 -5.71 16.49
CA LEU A 97 -7.74 -5.62 17.60
C LEU A 97 -7.33 -4.19 17.95
N PRO A 98 -6.80 -3.34 17.04
CA PRO A 98 -6.42 -1.97 17.36
C PRO A 98 -7.62 -1.05 17.62
N VAL A 99 -8.80 -1.36 17.09
CA VAL A 99 -10.02 -0.58 17.33
C VAL A 99 -10.53 -0.76 18.75
N VAL A 100 -10.43 -1.98 19.29
CA VAL A 100 -10.87 -2.32 20.65
C VAL A 100 -9.80 -1.95 21.69
N ILE A 101 -8.54 -2.31 21.43
CA ILE A 101 -7.42 -2.04 22.33
C ILE A 101 -6.54 -0.95 21.70
N VAL A 102 -6.74 0.29 22.14
CA VAL A 102 -5.99 1.44 21.62
C VAL A 102 -4.63 1.50 22.28
N SER A 103 -3.64 0.85 21.66
CA SER A 103 -2.25 0.88 22.09
C SER A 103 -1.30 0.70 20.91
N TYR A 104 -0.07 1.18 21.07
CA TYR A 104 0.97 1.00 20.06
C TYR A 104 1.25 -0.49 19.78
N GLY A 105 1.29 -1.32 20.85
CA GLY A 105 1.53 -2.75 20.71
C GLY A 105 0.42 -3.50 19.96
N SER A 106 -0.85 -3.17 20.22
CA SER A 106 -1.99 -3.78 19.52
C SER A 106 -2.03 -3.39 18.04
N LEU A 107 -1.65 -2.15 17.72
CA LEU A 107 -1.55 -1.67 16.35
C LEU A 107 -0.49 -2.45 15.57
N ILE A 108 0.70 -2.64 16.13
CA ILE A 108 1.78 -3.42 15.49
C ILE A 108 1.34 -4.88 15.34
N ALA A 109 0.81 -5.51 16.39
CA ALA A 109 0.37 -6.90 16.34
C ALA A 109 -0.72 -7.10 15.27
N GLY A 110 -1.72 -6.22 15.23
CA GLY A 110 -2.75 -6.22 14.21
C GLY A 110 -2.16 -6.10 12.80
N ARG A 111 -1.24 -5.15 12.58
CA ARG A 111 -0.59 -4.94 11.28
C ARG A 111 0.24 -6.15 10.82
N ILE A 112 0.97 -6.82 11.72
CA ILE A 112 1.71 -8.06 11.37
C ILE A 112 0.74 -9.15 10.91
N VAL A 113 -0.35 -9.36 11.64
CA VAL A 113 -1.36 -10.38 11.29
C VAL A 113 -2.07 -10.03 9.98
N ILE A 114 -2.38 -8.74 9.74
CA ILE A 114 -2.89 -8.26 8.45
C ILE A 114 -1.90 -8.62 7.33
N GLY A 115 -0.61 -8.38 7.54
CA GLY A 115 0.44 -8.72 6.58
C GLY A 115 0.45 -10.19 6.18
N VAL A 116 0.38 -11.08 7.17
CA VAL A 116 0.25 -12.53 6.93
C VAL A 116 -0.99 -12.83 6.09
N SER A 117 -2.12 -12.23 6.44
CA SER A 117 -3.39 -12.45 5.77
C SER A 117 -3.37 -12.02 4.32
N ILE A 118 -2.90 -10.80 4.02
CA ILE A 118 -2.90 -10.26 2.65
C ILE A 118 -1.93 -11.00 1.73
N SER A 119 -0.76 -11.42 2.24
CA SER A 119 0.21 -12.17 1.45
C SER A 119 -0.32 -13.55 1.08
N LEU A 120 -0.83 -14.30 2.04
CA LEU A 120 -1.44 -15.62 1.78
C LEU A 120 -2.68 -15.51 0.88
N SER A 121 -3.53 -14.51 1.11
CA SER A 121 -4.73 -14.26 0.33
C SER A 121 -4.41 -13.92 -1.12
N ALA A 122 -3.41 -13.06 -1.37
CA ALA A 122 -3.00 -12.67 -2.71
C ALA A 122 -2.53 -13.88 -3.54
N ILE A 123 -1.67 -14.73 -2.96
CA ILE A 123 -1.17 -15.94 -3.61
C ILE A 123 -2.32 -16.92 -3.85
N ALA A 124 -3.12 -17.21 -2.81
CA ALA A 124 -4.21 -18.18 -2.89
C ALA A 124 -5.26 -17.77 -3.93
N THR A 125 -5.59 -16.49 -4.03
CA THR A 125 -6.58 -15.96 -4.98
C THR A 125 -6.10 -16.05 -6.42
N CYS A 126 -4.86 -15.64 -6.71
CA CYS A 126 -4.30 -15.76 -8.05
C CYS A 126 -4.29 -17.22 -8.52
N VAL A 127 -3.86 -18.13 -7.66
CA VAL A 127 -3.81 -19.55 -7.97
C VAL A 127 -5.22 -20.13 -8.12
N TYR A 128 -6.16 -19.79 -7.23
CA TYR A 128 -7.54 -20.24 -7.31
C TYR A 128 -8.20 -19.82 -8.63
N ILE A 129 -8.12 -18.53 -8.99
CA ILE A 129 -8.69 -18.00 -10.23
C ILE A 129 -8.04 -18.68 -11.45
N ALA A 130 -6.71 -18.86 -11.44
CA ALA A 130 -6.00 -19.52 -12.54
C ALA A 130 -6.42 -20.98 -12.73
N GLU A 131 -6.73 -21.69 -11.65
CA GLU A 131 -7.09 -23.11 -11.65
C GLU A 131 -8.57 -23.38 -12.03
N ILE A 132 -9.49 -22.45 -11.70
CA ILE A 132 -10.90 -22.57 -12.10
C ILE A 132 -11.16 -22.04 -13.52
N SER A 133 -10.30 -21.16 -14.02
CA SER A 133 -10.48 -20.46 -15.30
C SER A 133 -10.18 -21.36 -16.51
N PRO A 134 -10.95 -21.24 -17.60
CA PRO A 134 -10.60 -21.88 -18.87
C PRO A 134 -9.35 -21.23 -19.46
N GLN A 135 -8.54 -22.00 -20.20
CA GLN A 135 -7.25 -21.55 -20.73
C GLN A 135 -7.32 -20.23 -21.49
N HIS A 136 -8.32 -20.08 -22.38
CA HIS A 136 -8.49 -18.88 -23.22
C HIS A 136 -8.91 -17.61 -22.48
N LYS A 137 -9.40 -17.70 -21.23
CA LYS A 137 -9.80 -16.55 -20.40
C LYS A 137 -8.96 -16.37 -19.12
N ARG A 138 -8.00 -17.27 -18.89
CA ARG A 138 -7.20 -17.29 -17.66
C ARG A 138 -6.48 -15.99 -17.41
N GLY A 139 -5.79 -15.44 -18.41
CA GLY A 139 -5.05 -14.17 -18.28
C GLY A 139 -5.95 -13.02 -17.85
N MET A 140 -7.09 -12.85 -18.53
CA MET A 140 -8.07 -11.81 -18.20
C MET A 140 -8.63 -11.95 -16.77
N LEU A 141 -8.98 -13.17 -16.36
CA LEU A 141 -9.58 -13.40 -15.04
C LEU A 141 -8.55 -13.25 -13.91
N VAL A 142 -7.29 -13.64 -14.11
CA VAL A 142 -6.21 -13.38 -13.14
C VAL A 142 -5.90 -11.89 -13.04
N SER A 143 -5.91 -11.17 -14.17
CA SER A 143 -5.72 -9.71 -14.17
C SER A 143 -6.84 -8.95 -13.42
N LEU A 144 -8.01 -9.56 -13.26
CA LEU A 144 -9.08 -9.01 -12.44
C LEU A 144 -8.65 -8.84 -10.98
N ASN A 145 -7.84 -9.74 -10.45
CA ASN A 145 -7.29 -9.60 -9.09
C ASN A 145 -6.40 -8.35 -8.96
N GLU A 146 -5.52 -8.09 -9.93
CA GLU A 146 -4.71 -6.87 -9.95
C GLU A 146 -5.57 -5.61 -10.04
N LEU A 147 -6.58 -5.62 -10.89
CA LEU A 147 -7.53 -4.52 -10.99
C LEU A 147 -8.23 -4.27 -9.65
N MET A 148 -8.65 -5.32 -8.96
CA MET A 148 -9.30 -5.21 -7.65
C MET A 148 -8.35 -4.69 -6.57
N ILE A 149 -7.04 -5.00 -6.63
CA ILE A 149 -6.04 -4.42 -5.72
C ILE A 149 -5.97 -2.90 -5.90
N VAL A 150 -5.85 -2.40 -7.12
CA VAL A 150 -5.79 -0.94 -7.35
C VAL A 150 -7.10 -0.23 -7.03
N VAL A 151 -8.25 -0.87 -7.26
CA VAL A 151 -9.57 -0.36 -6.82
C VAL A 151 -9.65 -0.32 -5.29
N GLY A 152 -9.10 -1.31 -4.59
CA GLY A 152 -9.01 -1.32 -3.14
C GLY A 152 -8.17 -0.17 -2.58
N ILE A 153 -7.05 0.15 -3.21
CA ILE A 153 -6.20 1.31 -2.86
C ILE A 153 -6.99 2.62 -3.05
N LEU A 154 -7.69 2.77 -4.17
CA LEU A 154 -8.54 3.94 -4.41
C LEU A 154 -9.64 4.05 -3.34
N PHE A 155 -10.30 2.95 -3.02
CA PHE A 155 -11.33 2.93 -1.98
C PHE A 155 -10.77 3.33 -0.62
N ALA A 156 -9.57 2.85 -0.26
CA ALA A 156 -8.88 3.25 0.96
C ALA A 156 -8.59 4.77 0.99
N TYR A 157 -8.12 5.34 -0.12
CA TYR A 157 -7.86 6.79 -0.19
C TYR A 157 -9.13 7.62 -0.13
N ILE A 158 -10.23 7.17 -0.70
CA ILE A 158 -11.55 7.81 -0.53
C ILE A 158 -11.97 7.76 0.94
N CYS A 159 -11.82 6.63 1.62
CA CYS A 159 -12.10 6.52 3.05
C CYS A 159 -11.19 7.42 3.89
N ASN A 160 -9.90 7.52 3.56
CA ASN A 160 -8.99 8.44 4.21
C ASN A 160 -9.46 9.89 4.10
N TYR A 161 -9.96 10.30 2.93
CA TYR A 161 -10.52 11.64 2.72
C TYR A 161 -11.81 11.85 3.53
N LEU A 162 -12.75 10.92 3.46
CA LEU A 162 -14.06 11.03 4.14
C LEU A 162 -13.92 11.10 5.66
N PHE A 163 -12.95 10.39 6.23
CA PHE A 163 -12.74 10.33 7.68
C PHE A 163 -11.58 11.21 8.17
N ALA A 164 -10.97 12.02 7.30
CA ALA A 164 -9.83 12.87 7.63
C ALA A 164 -10.13 13.86 8.77
N SER A 165 -11.33 14.46 8.75
CA SER A 165 -11.78 15.47 9.73
C SER A 165 -12.58 14.86 10.88
N VAL A 166 -12.88 13.56 10.82
CA VAL A 166 -13.72 12.92 11.85
C VAL A 166 -12.88 12.59 13.08
N SER A 167 -13.35 12.96 14.24
CA SER A 167 -12.74 12.56 15.51
C SER A 167 -12.70 11.04 15.63
N ASN A 168 -11.51 10.48 15.90
CA ASN A 168 -11.27 9.03 15.87
C ASN A 168 -11.62 8.36 14.53
N GLY A 169 -11.53 9.09 13.41
CA GLY A 169 -11.81 8.60 12.07
C GLY A 169 -11.01 7.34 11.70
N TRP A 170 -9.80 7.19 12.23
CA TRP A 170 -8.96 6.01 12.05
C TRP A 170 -9.64 4.69 12.45
N LYS A 171 -10.54 4.72 13.46
CA LYS A 171 -11.32 3.53 13.86
C LYS A 171 -12.30 3.11 12.77
N TYR A 172 -12.93 4.08 12.10
CA TYR A 172 -13.81 3.81 10.96
C TYR A 172 -13.01 3.33 9.76
N MET A 173 -11.80 3.89 9.53
CA MET A 173 -10.90 3.46 8.46
C MET A 173 -10.53 1.98 8.59
N PHE A 174 -10.14 1.51 9.78
CA PHE A 174 -9.88 0.09 10.03
C PHE A 174 -11.15 -0.76 10.15
N GLY A 175 -12.25 -0.19 10.64
CA GLY A 175 -13.51 -0.92 10.84
C GLY A 175 -14.26 -1.24 9.56
N LEU A 176 -14.16 -0.41 8.53
CA LEU A 176 -14.97 -0.54 7.31
C LEU A 176 -14.63 -1.78 6.49
N ILE A 177 -13.41 -2.30 6.61
CA ILE A 177 -12.98 -3.53 5.93
C ILE A 177 -13.60 -4.80 6.55
N ILE A 178 -13.97 -4.74 7.84
CA ILE A 178 -14.46 -5.90 8.60
C ILE A 178 -15.69 -6.55 7.97
N PRO A 179 -16.79 -5.82 7.68
CA PRO A 179 -17.97 -6.42 7.05
C PRO A 179 -17.68 -6.98 5.66
N LEU A 180 -16.78 -6.35 4.90
CA LEU A 180 -16.41 -6.81 3.56
C LEU A 180 -15.59 -8.12 3.63
N ALA A 181 -14.65 -8.23 4.55
CA ALA A 181 -13.87 -9.45 4.78
C ALA A 181 -14.77 -10.60 5.29
N ALA A 182 -15.71 -10.31 6.18
CA ALA A 182 -16.70 -11.30 6.64
C ALA A 182 -17.59 -11.79 5.49
N LEU A 183 -18.09 -10.87 4.65
CA LEU A 183 -18.88 -11.21 3.47
C LEU A 183 -18.10 -12.12 2.51
N GLN A 184 -16.82 -11.82 2.28
CA GLN A 184 -15.98 -12.66 1.44
C GLN A 184 -15.80 -14.05 2.00
N ALA A 185 -15.55 -14.20 3.30
CA ALA A 185 -15.42 -15.51 3.94
C ALA A 185 -16.69 -16.35 3.74
N ILE A 186 -17.86 -15.74 3.91
CA ILE A 186 -19.16 -16.39 3.68
C ILE A 186 -19.34 -16.75 2.21
N ALA A 187 -19.07 -15.83 1.28
CA ALA A 187 -19.25 -16.06 -0.15
C ALA A 187 -18.32 -17.16 -0.66
N MET A 188 -17.07 -17.20 -0.22
CA MET A 188 -16.11 -18.24 -0.59
C MET A 188 -16.52 -19.63 -0.06
N TYR A 189 -17.26 -19.70 1.03
CA TYR A 189 -17.76 -20.97 1.57
C TYR A 189 -18.69 -21.70 0.60
N PHE A 190 -19.44 -20.98 -0.23
CA PHE A 190 -20.34 -21.56 -1.24
C PHE A 190 -19.65 -21.91 -2.56
N LEU A 191 -18.42 -21.48 -2.78
CA LEU A 191 -17.67 -21.77 -4.00
C LEU A 191 -17.00 -23.16 -3.96
N PRO A 192 -16.77 -23.82 -5.12
CA PRO A 192 -16.12 -25.12 -5.17
C PRO A 192 -14.63 -25.02 -4.85
N GLN A 193 -14.04 -26.13 -4.43
CA GLN A 193 -12.59 -26.29 -4.36
C GLN A 193 -11.98 -26.27 -5.77
N SER A 194 -10.69 -25.97 -5.88
CA SER A 194 -9.96 -26.05 -7.13
C SER A 194 -9.88 -27.49 -7.63
N PRO A 195 -10.17 -27.76 -8.92
CA PRO A 195 -10.00 -29.10 -9.50
C PRO A 195 -8.57 -29.62 -9.36
N ARG A 196 -7.57 -28.76 -9.58
CA ARG A 196 -6.16 -29.11 -9.46
C ARG A 196 -5.79 -29.54 -8.04
N PHE A 197 -6.27 -28.83 -7.03
CA PHE A 197 -6.04 -29.19 -5.64
C PHE A 197 -6.65 -30.56 -5.29
N LEU A 198 -7.87 -30.83 -5.77
CA LEU A 198 -8.54 -32.11 -5.54
C LEU A 198 -7.75 -33.29 -6.16
N ILE A 199 -7.19 -33.11 -7.37
CA ILE A 199 -6.34 -34.12 -8.02
C ILE A 199 -5.04 -34.31 -7.22
N MET A 200 -4.41 -33.24 -6.75
CA MET A 200 -3.20 -33.34 -5.92
C MET A 200 -3.42 -34.13 -4.63
N LYS A 201 -4.64 -34.09 -4.09
CA LYS A 201 -5.04 -34.86 -2.89
C LYS A 201 -5.58 -36.26 -3.20
N GLY A 202 -5.66 -36.67 -4.49
CA GLY A 202 -6.16 -37.99 -4.90
C GLY A 202 -7.67 -38.09 -4.99
N TYR A 203 -8.41 -36.98 -4.93
CA TYR A 203 -9.88 -36.95 -5.05
C TYR A 203 -10.32 -36.74 -6.50
N ASP A 204 -9.96 -37.67 -7.40
CA ASP A 204 -10.19 -37.56 -8.85
C ASP A 204 -11.66 -37.43 -9.23
N ASP A 205 -12.56 -38.18 -8.56
CA ASP A 205 -14.00 -38.13 -8.83
C ASP A 205 -14.61 -36.79 -8.44
N ALA A 206 -14.18 -36.24 -7.30
CA ALA A 206 -14.62 -34.91 -6.86
C ALA A 206 -14.11 -33.82 -7.82
N ALA A 207 -12.87 -33.93 -8.26
CA ALA A 207 -12.28 -33.02 -9.25
C ALA A 207 -13.04 -33.06 -10.58
N GLY A 208 -13.41 -34.26 -11.05
CA GLY A 208 -14.23 -34.44 -12.24
C GLY A 208 -15.60 -33.75 -12.12
N LYS A 209 -16.31 -33.93 -11.02
CA LYS A 209 -17.62 -33.28 -10.78
C LYS A 209 -17.51 -31.74 -10.75
N VAL A 210 -16.47 -31.21 -10.09
CA VAL A 210 -16.22 -29.77 -10.07
C VAL A 210 -15.89 -29.25 -11.46
N LEU A 211 -15.05 -29.96 -12.21
CA LEU A 211 -14.66 -29.56 -13.57
C LEU A 211 -15.87 -29.60 -14.53
N GLN A 212 -16.74 -30.62 -14.44
CA GLN A 212 -18.00 -30.67 -15.19
C GLN A 212 -18.88 -29.45 -14.88
N LYS A 213 -19.01 -29.07 -13.61
CA LYS A 213 -19.77 -27.88 -13.20
C LYS A 213 -19.15 -26.59 -13.74
N LEU A 214 -17.81 -26.48 -13.73
CA LEU A 214 -17.09 -25.31 -14.22
C LEU A 214 -17.07 -25.21 -15.75
N ARG A 215 -17.19 -26.28 -16.49
CA ARG A 215 -17.16 -26.28 -17.97
C ARG A 215 -18.52 -26.50 -18.62
N ALA A 216 -19.53 -26.84 -17.81
CA ALA A 216 -20.88 -27.24 -18.28
C ALA A 216 -20.83 -28.29 -19.40
N THR A 217 -19.91 -29.22 -19.31
CA THR A 217 -19.74 -30.31 -20.26
C THR A 217 -19.45 -31.62 -19.53
N THR A 218 -19.90 -32.72 -20.10
CA THR A 218 -19.60 -34.07 -19.60
C THR A 218 -18.25 -34.57 -20.08
N ASN A 219 -17.75 -34.08 -21.21
CA ASN A 219 -16.47 -34.47 -21.76
C ASN A 219 -15.32 -33.61 -21.18
N ILE A 220 -14.78 -34.10 -20.08
CA ILE A 220 -13.67 -33.45 -19.35
C ILE A 220 -12.39 -34.28 -19.34
N SER A 221 -12.37 -35.42 -20.03
CA SER A 221 -11.28 -36.41 -19.95
C SER A 221 -9.93 -35.85 -20.41
N GLU A 222 -9.92 -35.03 -21.46
CA GLU A 222 -8.71 -34.39 -21.98
C GLU A 222 -8.15 -33.37 -20.98
N GLU A 223 -9.00 -32.49 -20.43
CA GLU A 223 -8.59 -31.47 -19.47
C GLU A 223 -8.12 -32.12 -18.17
N LEU A 224 -8.80 -33.16 -17.70
CA LEU A 224 -8.41 -33.88 -16.50
C LEU A 224 -7.03 -34.55 -16.68
N THR A 225 -6.80 -35.17 -17.85
CA THR A 225 -5.51 -35.79 -18.19
C THR A 225 -4.41 -34.75 -18.31
N ALA A 226 -4.69 -33.59 -18.91
CA ALA A 226 -3.75 -32.50 -19.03
C ALA A 226 -3.35 -31.93 -17.64
N ILE A 227 -4.31 -31.78 -16.71
CA ILE A 227 -4.00 -31.37 -15.35
C ILE A 227 -3.13 -32.40 -14.63
N LYS A 228 -3.45 -33.69 -14.74
CA LYS A 228 -2.65 -34.78 -14.14
C LYS A 228 -1.22 -34.81 -14.68
N SER A 229 -1.04 -34.67 -16.00
CA SER A 229 0.28 -34.63 -16.63
C SER A 229 1.10 -33.42 -16.22
N SER A 230 0.45 -32.26 -16.09
CA SER A 230 1.06 -31.03 -15.59
C SER A 230 1.55 -31.17 -14.14
N ILE A 231 0.75 -31.78 -13.27
CA ILE A 231 1.15 -32.04 -11.88
C ILE A 231 2.35 -33.00 -11.84
N LYS A 232 2.32 -34.07 -12.65
CA LYS A 232 3.43 -35.03 -12.73
C LYS A 232 4.73 -34.37 -13.21
N ALA A 233 4.65 -33.47 -14.20
CA ALA A 233 5.80 -32.72 -14.70
C ALA A 233 6.38 -31.78 -13.61
N GLU A 234 5.54 -31.20 -12.76
CA GLU A 234 5.99 -30.33 -11.66
C GLU A 234 6.83 -31.08 -10.61
N TYR A 235 6.51 -32.35 -10.32
CA TYR A 235 7.29 -33.19 -9.42
C TYR A 235 8.67 -33.61 -9.97
N GLN A 236 8.95 -33.43 -11.26
CA GLN A 236 10.26 -33.73 -11.86
C GLN A 236 11.34 -32.69 -11.53
N TYR A 237 10.94 -31.47 -11.14
CA TYR A 237 11.88 -30.41 -10.75
C TYR A 237 12.05 -30.36 -9.24
N ARG A 238 13.32 -30.28 -8.80
CA ARG A 238 13.67 -30.04 -7.39
C ARG A 238 13.83 -28.54 -7.13
N PHE A 239 13.69 -28.10 -5.88
CA PHE A 239 13.89 -26.70 -5.50
C PHE A 239 15.28 -26.18 -5.87
N LEU A 240 16.30 -27.03 -5.70
CA LEU A 240 17.69 -26.70 -6.04
C LEU A 240 17.94 -26.50 -7.53
N ASP A 241 17.07 -27.00 -8.40
CA ASP A 241 17.20 -26.83 -9.86
C ASP A 241 17.08 -25.35 -10.27
N LEU A 242 16.45 -24.49 -9.44
CA LEU A 242 16.41 -23.04 -9.64
C LEU A 242 17.80 -22.39 -9.61
N PHE A 243 18.74 -22.99 -8.90
CA PHE A 243 20.12 -22.48 -8.75
C PHE A 243 21.11 -23.18 -9.69
N CYS A 244 20.65 -24.13 -10.48
CA CYS A 244 21.47 -24.87 -11.43
C CYS A 244 21.59 -24.18 -12.79
N SER A 245 22.65 -24.53 -13.54
CA SER A 245 22.84 -24.04 -14.92
C SER A 245 21.94 -24.74 -15.94
N ARG A 246 21.25 -25.81 -15.54
CA ARG A 246 20.30 -26.52 -16.41
C ARG A 246 19.23 -25.54 -16.91
N ASP A 247 19.02 -25.52 -18.22
CA ASP A 247 18.08 -24.61 -18.91
C ASP A 247 18.26 -23.12 -18.57
N ASN A 248 19.51 -22.73 -18.22
CA ASN A 248 19.83 -21.36 -17.78
C ASN A 248 18.98 -20.85 -16.63
N MET A 249 18.58 -21.72 -15.72
CA MET A 249 17.65 -21.40 -14.65
C MET A 249 18.16 -20.27 -13.73
N ARG A 250 19.50 -20.20 -13.52
CA ARG A 250 20.14 -19.10 -12.76
C ARG A 250 19.86 -17.73 -13.39
N VAL A 251 20.00 -17.63 -14.74
CA VAL A 251 19.77 -16.35 -15.44
C VAL A 251 18.30 -15.94 -15.35
N ARG A 252 17.38 -16.89 -15.49
CA ARG A 252 15.95 -16.63 -15.34
C ARG A 252 15.60 -16.17 -13.93
N LEU A 253 16.16 -16.83 -12.91
CA LEU A 253 15.99 -16.45 -11.51
C LEU A 253 16.57 -15.07 -11.22
N LEU A 254 17.77 -14.76 -11.73
CA LEU A 254 18.37 -13.43 -11.60
C LEU A 254 17.51 -12.34 -12.26
N ILE A 255 16.96 -12.57 -13.46
CA ILE A 255 16.06 -11.63 -14.11
C ILE A 255 14.81 -11.40 -13.23
N GLY A 256 14.19 -12.47 -12.72
CA GLY A 256 13.01 -12.36 -11.84
C GLY A 256 13.30 -11.63 -10.53
N LEU A 257 14.40 -11.95 -9.86
CA LEU A 257 14.83 -11.29 -8.62
C LEU A 257 15.13 -9.80 -8.84
N THR A 258 15.85 -9.48 -9.93
CA THR A 258 16.22 -8.10 -10.25
C THR A 258 14.98 -7.27 -10.64
N LEU A 259 14.02 -7.83 -11.37
CA LEU A 259 12.74 -7.15 -11.62
C LEU A 259 11.98 -6.90 -10.32
N SER A 260 11.87 -7.88 -9.42
CA SER A 260 11.24 -7.72 -8.11
C SER A 260 11.95 -6.67 -7.24
N PHE A 261 13.28 -6.60 -7.31
CA PHE A 261 14.07 -5.56 -6.68
C PHE A 261 13.71 -4.17 -7.22
N PHE A 262 13.69 -3.99 -8.55
CA PHE A 262 13.37 -2.70 -9.15
C PHE A 262 11.93 -2.26 -8.93
N VAL A 263 10.96 -3.18 -8.84
CA VAL A 263 9.56 -2.86 -8.51
C VAL A 263 9.48 -2.04 -7.21
N GLN A 264 10.33 -2.33 -6.24
CA GLN A 264 10.28 -1.71 -4.92
C GLN A 264 11.28 -0.56 -4.77
N ILE A 265 12.54 -0.74 -5.20
CA ILE A 265 13.62 0.24 -4.98
C ILE A 265 13.39 1.56 -5.73
N THR A 266 12.50 1.61 -6.71
CA THR A 266 12.10 2.84 -7.40
C THR A 266 11.22 3.78 -6.56
N GLY A 267 10.91 3.42 -5.31
CA GLY A 267 10.23 4.27 -4.35
C GLY A 267 8.70 4.19 -4.36
N GLN A 268 8.13 3.32 -5.17
CA GLN A 268 6.67 3.15 -5.25
C GLN A 268 5.98 2.88 -3.89
N PRO A 269 6.50 2.00 -3.01
CA PRO A 269 5.87 1.74 -1.72
C PRO A 269 5.75 2.98 -0.85
N ASN A 270 6.78 3.82 -0.86
CA ASN A 270 6.81 5.02 -0.03
C ASN A 270 5.78 6.06 -0.48
N ILE A 271 5.61 6.22 -1.79
CA ILE A 271 4.56 7.09 -2.32
C ILE A 271 3.17 6.54 -1.97
N LEU A 272 2.99 5.20 -1.94
CA LEU A 272 1.73 4.58 -1.58
C LEU A 272 1.40 4.75 -0.08
N PHE A 273 2.35 4.42 0.79
CA PHE A 273 2.14 4.39 2.24
C PHE A 273 2.19 5.77 2.90
N TYR A 274 3.01 6.67 2.35
CA TYR A 274 3.23 8.01 2.88
C TYR A 274 2.67 9.11 1.97
N ALA A 275 1.73 8.76 1.05
CA ALA A 275 1.16 9.71 0.09
C ALA A 275 0.65 10.99 0.76
N SER A 276 -0.19 10.87 1.78
CA SER A 276 -0.75 12.02 2.49
C SER A 276 0.33 12.81 3.25
N THR A 277 1.33 12.13 3.81
CA THR A 277 2.46 12.76 4.52
C THR A 277 3.34 13.55 3.55
N VAL A 278 3.69 12.96 2.42
CA VAL A 278 4.50 13.62 1.37
C VAL A 278 3.75 14.84 0.81
N LEU A 279 2.47 14.71 0.50
CA LEU A 279 1.67 15.82 -0.02
C LEU A 279 1.51 16.94 1.00
N LYS A 280 1.35 16.61 2.29
CA LYS A 280 1.31 17.59 3.36
C LYS A 280 2.62 18.36 3.46
N SER A 281 3.76 17.71 3.33
CA SER A 281 5.08 18.35 3.36
C SER A 281 5.35 19.26 2.16
N VAL A 282 4.77 18.97 1.00
CA VAL A 282 4.93 19.77 -0.23
C VAL A 282 3.99 20.98 -0.29
N GLY A 283 3.10 21.17 0.72
CA GLY A 283 2.30 22.39 0.84
C GLY A 283 0.79 22.19 0.84
N PHE A 284 0.27 20.96 0.87
CA PHE A 284 -1.12 20.69 1.17
C PHE A 284 -1.31 20.68 2.69
N GLN A 285 -1.43 21.87 3.28
CA GLN A 285 -1.30 22.07 4.74
C GLN A 285 -2.39 21.38 5.57
N SER A 286 -3.62 21.26 5.05
CA SER A 286 -4.69 20.55 5.75
C SER A 286 -4.62 19.04 5.49
N THR A 287 -4.98 18.25 6.50
CA THR A 287 -5.08 16.78 6.36
C THR A 287 -6.11 16.40 5.30
N GLU A 288 -7.19 17.16 5.17
CA GLU A 288 -8.23 16.96 4.14
C GLU A 288 -7.69 17.17 2.73
N ALA A 289 -6.97 18.27 2.49
CA ALA A 289 -6.38 18.57 1.17
C ALA A 289 -5.33 17.52 0.76
N ALA A 290 -4.50 17.07 1.70
CA ALA A 290 -3.52 16.02 1.46
C ALA A 290 -4.21 14.67 1.14
N SER A 291 -5.28 14.33 1.85
CA SER A 291 -6.05 13.11 1.62
C SER A 291 -6.82 13.15 0.30
N LEU A 292 -7.35 14.32 -0.08
CA LEU A 292 -8.00 14.53 -1.38
C LEU A 292 -7.00 14.36 -2.53
N ALA A 293 -5.81 14.93 -2.42
CA ALA A 293 -4.75 14.78 -3.41
C ALA A 293 -4.29 13.31 -3.52
N SER A 294 -4.21 12.59 -2.41
CA SER A 294 -3.93 11.14 -2.39
C SER A 294 -5.02 10.34 -3.12
N THR A 295 -6.28 10.76 -3.03
CA THR A 295 -7.38 10.14 -3.80
C THR A 295 -7.14 10.29 -5.30
N GLY A 296 -6.63 11.43 -5.76
CA GLY A 296 -6.19 11.63 -7.15
C GLY A 296 -5.12 10.62 -7.59
N ILE A 297 -4.17 10.30 -6.71
CA ILE A 297 -3.17 9.24 -6.94
C ILE A 297 -3.85 7.89 -7.15
N GLY A 298 -4.84 7.55 -6.31
CA GLY A 298 -5.61 6.32 -6.44
C GLY A 298 -6.38 6.23 -7.76
N VAL A 299 -7.03 7.31 -8.18
CA VAL A 299 -7.77 7.39 -9.46
C VAL A 299 -6.83 7.15 -10.64
N ILE A 300 -5.70 7.85 -10.68
CA ILE A 300 -4.73 7.70 -11.76
C ILE A 300 -4.18 6.27 -11.82
N LYS A 301 -3.98 5.64 -10.67
CA LYS A 301 -3.51 4.24 -10.59
C LYS A 301 -4.51 3.29 -11.25
N VAL A 302 -5.80 3.43 -10.98
CA VAL A 302 -6.86 2.61 -11.61
C VAL A 302 -6.94 2.89 -13.11
N VAL A 303 -7.03 4.16 -13.50
CA VAL A 303 -7.16 4.59 -14.90
C VAL A 303 -5.97 4.12 -15.75
N SER A 304 -4.77 4.12 -15.19
CA SER A 304 -3.56 3.70 -15.91
C SER A 304 -3.39 2.18 -15.99
N THR A 305 -3.89 1.44 -15.00
CA THR A 305 -3.78 -0.03 -14.99
C THR A 305 -4.69 -0.68 -16.05
N ILE A 306 -5.87 -0.13 -16.31
CA ILE A 306 -6.82 -0.69 -17.27
C ILE A 306 -6.22 -0.78 -18.70
N PRO A 307 -5.69 0.30 -19.29
CA PRO A 307 -5.04 0.23 -20.60
C PRO A 307 -3.84 -0.72 -20.64
N ALA A 308 -3.05 -0.79 -19.56
CA ALA A 308 -1.92 -1.69 -19.48
C ALA A 308 -2.34 -3.15 -19.66
N ILE A 309 -3.41 -3.57 -18.98
CA ILE A 309 -3.96 -4.93 -19.08
C ILE A 309 -4.54 -5.20 -20.48
N ILE A 310 -5.22 -4.21 -21.09
CA ILE A 310 -5.87 -4.38 -22.40
C ILE A 310 -4.85 -4.44 -23.55
N PHE A 311 -3.81 -3.62 -23.49
CA PHE A 311 -2.89 -3.44 -24.60
C PHE A 311 -1.58 -4.23 -24.49
N VAL A 312 -1.36 -4.96 -23.38
CA VAL A 312 -0.10 -5.70 -23.17
C VAL A 312 0.20 -6.68 -24.30
N ASP A 313 -0.79 -7.40 -24.79
CA ASP A 313 -0.62 -8.39 -25.89
C ASP A 313 -0.24 -7.72 -27.23
N LYS A 314 -0.67 -6.45 -27.42
CA LYS A 314 -0.40 -5.70 -28.65
C LYS A 314 0.95 -4.97 -28.62
N ILE A 315 1.32 -4.41 -27.48
CA ILE A 315 2.49 -3.54 -27.32
C ILE A 315 3.70 -4.36 -26.84
N GLY A 316 3.47 -5.31 -25.94
CA GLY A 316 4.49 -6.17 -25.33
C GLY A 316 4.96 -5.64 -23.97
N SER A 317 5.22 -6.58 -23.05
CA SER A 317 5.62 -6.30 -21.66
C SER A 317 6.93 -5.50 -21.57
N LYS A 318 7.93 -5.83 -22.39
CA LYS A 318 9.23 -5.12 -22.43
C LYS A 318 9.08 -3.64 -22.77
N THR A 319 8.24 -3.31 -23.75
CA THR A 319 8.01 -1.90 -24.17
C THR A 319 7.37 -1.11 -23.04
N PHE A 320 6.37 -1.66 -22.35
CA PHE A 320 5.75 -1.02 -21.20
C PHE A 320 6.73 -0.83 -20.05
N LEU A 321 7.59 -1.79 -19.78
CA LEU A 321 8.65 -1.67 -18.76
C LEU A 321 9.61 -0.52 -19.10
N CYS A 322 10.04 -0.40 -20.36
CA CYS A 322 10.94 0.68 -20.79
C CYS A 322 10.28 2.06 -20.66
N ILE A 323 9.06 2.23 -21.20
CA ILE A 323 8.33 3.49 -21.13
C ILE A 323 8.05 3.86 -19.67
N GLY A 324 7.57 2.91 -18.87
CA GLY A 324 7.30 3.12 -17.46
C GLY A 324 8.53 3.60 -16.70
N SER A 325 9.66 2.89 -16.81
CA SER A 325 10.90 3.25 -16.12
C SER A 325 11.44 4.62 -16.55
N ALA A 326 11.37 4.96 -17.83
CA ALA A 326 11.81 6.25 -18.34
C ALA A 326 10.95 7.41 -17.79
N VAL A 327 9.63 7.29 -17.86
CA VAL A 327 8.70 8.31 -17.34
C VAL A 327 8.81 8.44 -15.82
N MET A 328 8.99 7.33 -15.10
CA MET A 328 9.22 7.36 -13.66
C MET A 328 10.48 8.16 -13.30
N ALA A 329 11.58 7.93 -14.00
CA ALA A 329 12.84 8.67 -13.77
C ALA A 329 12.66 10.17 -13.96
N VAL A 330 12.04 10.60 -15.07
CA VAL A 330 11.77 12.02 -15.35
C VAL A 330 10.86 12.64 -14.31
N SER A 331 9.79 11.94 -13.92
CA SER A 331 8.84 12.40 -12.90
C SER A 331 9.50 12.60 -11.55
N LEU A 332 10.33 11.65 -11.10
CA LEU A 332 11.04 11.73 -9.82
C LEU A 332 12.07 12.87 -9.81
N VAL A 333 12.78 13.10 -10.92
CA VAL A 333 13.67 14.25 -11.06
C VAL A 333 12.89 15.56 -10.96
N SER A 334 11.73 15.66 -11.60
CA SER A 334 10.87 16.84 -11.52
C SER A 334 10.41 17.13 -10.08
N VAL A 335 9.90 16.12 -9.36
CA VAL A 335 9.52 16.28 -7.96
C VAL A 335 10.70 16.64 -7.07
N GLY A 336 11.87 16.02 -7.31
CA GLY A 336 13.10 16.32 -6.58
C GLY A 336 13.56 17.78 -6.75
N LEU A 337 13.53 18.29 -7.99
CA LEU A 337 13.88 19.69 -8.29
C LEU A 337 12.91 20.68 -7.64
N VAL A 338 11.61 20.41 -7.72
CA VAL A 338 10.59 21.23 -7.05
C VAL A 338 10.80 21.23 -5.54
N SER A 339 11.08 20.06 -4.97
CA SER A 339 11.31 19.93 -3.53
C SER A 339 12.58 20.63 -3.07
N LEU A 340 13.62 20.73 -3.89
CA LEU A 340 14.84 21.51 -3.61
C LEU A 340 14.55 23.01 -3.56
N GLN A 341 13.72 23.52 -4.47
CA GLN A 341 13.39 24.96 -4.52
C GLN A 341 12.49 25.40 -3.36
N LEU A 342 11.72 24.47 -2.81
CA LEU A 342 10.77 24.79 -1.73
C LEU A 342 11.43 24.94 -0.37
N ASP A 343 12.72 24.62 -0.21
CA ASP A 343 13.48 24.64 1.05
C ASP A 343 12.66 24.03 2.22
N VAL A 344 11.94 22.95 1.93
CA VAL A 344 11.02 22.32 2.87
C VAL A 344 11.83 21.72 4.00
N ASN A 345 11.76 22.34 5.16
CA ASN A 345 12.39 21.87 6.38
C ASN A 345 11.72 20.58 6.85
N PHE A 346 12.15 19.46 6.29
CA PHE A 346 11.69 18.11 6.65
C PHE A 346 12.04 17.72 8.10
N ASN A 347 12.91 18.50 8.78
CA ASN A 347 13.26 18.30 10.19
C ASN A 347 12.06 18.33 11.15
N ASN A 348 10.88 18.71 10.67
CA ASN A 348 9.66 18.82 11.45
C ASN A 348 8.51 17.89 11.02
N ILE A 349 8.70 16.98 10.06
CA ILE A 349 7.61 16.07 9.60
C ILE A 349 7.05 15.26 10.76
N CYS A 350 7.92 14.85 11.70
CA CYS A 350 7.52 14.10 12.88
C CYS A 350 7.36 14.94 14.15
N LYS A 351 7.69 16.25 14.10
CA LYS A 351 7.71 17.15 15.30
C LYS A 351 6.59 18.19 15.34
N VAL A 352 5.61 18.12 14.47
CA VAL A 352 4.62 19.19 14.23
C VAL A 352 3.79 19.58 15.47
N HIS A 353 3.74 18.79 16.52
CA HIS A 353 2.91 19.09 17.70
C HIS A 353 3.65 19.59 18.95
N THR A 354 4.97 19.51 19.02
CA THR A 354 5.70 19.93 20.25
C THR A 354 5.98 21.43 20.29
N MET A 355 5.95 22.14 19.16
CA MET A 355 6.28 23.57 19.11
C MET A 355 5.14 24.51 19.51
N GLN A 356 3.89 24.07 19.45
CA GLN A 356 2.76 24.95 19.77
C GLN A 356 2.53 25.11 21.28
N ASN A 357 2.96 24.14 22.08
CA ASN A 357 2.85 24.21 23.55
C ASN A 357 4.07 24.86 24.22
N HIS A 358 5.26 24.83 23.63
CA HIS A 358 6.45 25.49 24.20
C HIS A 358 6.46 27.01 23.97
N SER A 359 5.89 27.50 22.86
CA SER A 359 5.82 28.95 22.60
C SER A 359 4.82 29.70 23.51
N LEU A 360 3.84 28.97 24.06
CA LEU A 360 2.92 29.54 25.07
C LEU A 360 3.47 29.48 26.51
N GLN A 361 4.37 28.54 26.79
CA GLN A 361 4.96 28.40 28.12
C GLN A 361 6.18 29.30 28.31
N ASP A 362 6.96 29.56 27.25
CA ASP A 362 8.10 30.49 27.28
C ASP A 362 7.67 31.99 27.29
N SER A 363 6.48 32.31 26.81
CA SER A 363 5.94 33.68 26.89
C SER A 363 5.39 34.07 28.28
N ILE A 364 5.28 33.11 29.20
CA ILE A 364 4.81 33.37 30.59
C ILE A 364 5.98 33.52 31.56
N ILE A 365 7.21 33.12 31.20
CA ILE A 365 8.35 33.05 32.15
C ILE A 365 9.31 34.25 32.06
N TYR A 366 9.28 35.07 31.01
CA TYR A 366 10.16 36.22 30.88
C TYR A 366 9.39 37.55 30.76
N GLY A 367 8.82 37.99 31.90
CA GLY A 367 8.58 39.41 32.14
C GLY A 367 9.75 39.98 32.96
N PRO A 368 10.39 41.08 32.56
CA PRO A 368 11.48 41.65 33.34
C PRO A 368 10.94 42.41 34.54
N LEU A 369 11.11 41.87 35.73
CA LEU A 369 10.99 42.66 36.97
C LEU A 369 12.37 43.07 37.45
N SER A 370 12.78 44.26 37.00
CA SER A 370 13.77 45.05 37.71
C SER A 370 13.02 45.90 38.73
N LEU A 371 13.23 45.69 40.01
CA LEU A 371 13.16 46.80 40.97
C LEU A 371 13.98 46.53 42.26
N SER A 372 14.82 47.44 42.51
CA SER A 372 15.57 47.86 43.71
C SER A 372 14.99 47.46 45.06
N LYS A 373 15.93 47.02 45.91
CA LYS A 373 15.81 47.05 47.41
C LYS A 373 15.50 48.45 47.92
N PRO A 374 14.87 48.64 49.15
CA PRO A 374 15.54 48.37 50.40
C PRO A 374 14.64 47.95 51.60
N ASN A 375 15.33 47.34 52.55
CA ASN A 375 15.20 47.33 54.01
C ASN A 375 13.95 46.88 54.77
N GLU A 376 14.28 45.87 55.56
CA GLU A 376 14.06 45.62 56.98
C GLU A 376 12.65 45.50 57.59
N SER A 377 12.59 44.41 58.28
CA SER A 377 12.06 44.17 59.63
C SER A 377 10.68 43.57 59.81
N LEU A 378 10.75 42.46 60.43
CA LEU A 378 10.02 41.97 61.60
C LEU A 378 8.69 41.23 61.46
N PHE A 379 8.71 40.12 62.18
CA PHE A 379 7.65 39.37 62.89
C PHE A 379 6.63 38.57 62.06
N GLU A 380 6.74 37.26 62.13
CA GLU A 380 6.16 36.30 63.08
C GLU A 380 4.69 35.91 62.83
N GLU A 381 4.53 34.62 62.80
CA GLU A 381 3.50 33.76 63.37
C GLU A 381 2.28 33.36 62.54
N THR A 382 2.26 32.02 62.47
CA THR A 382 1.20 31.05 62.78
C THR A 382 0.06 30.79 61.78
N SER A 383 0.13 29.59 61.37
CA SER A 383 -0.84 28.48 61.55
C SER A 383 -2.16 28.44 60.78
N THR A 384 -2.34 27.28 60.28
CA THR A 384 -3.49 26.35 60.31
C THR A 384 -4.61 26.48 59.29
N LEU A 385 -4.69 25.39 58.59
CA LEU A 385 -5.81 24.42 58.48
C LEU A 385 -7.05 24.75 57.62
N GLU A 386 -7.36 23.67 56.92
CA GLU A 386 -8.65 23.08 56.56
C GLU A 386 -9.38 23.58 55.31
N SER A 387 -9.35 22.71 54.30
CA SER A 387 -10.41 21.79 53.88
C SER A 387 -11.85 22.31 53.92
N THR A 388 -12.55 22.32 52.80
CA THR A 388 -13.81 21.56 52.63
C THR A 388 -14.44 21.74 51.25
N LYS A 389 -14.64 20.63 50.59
CA LYS A 389 -15.79 20.07 49.85
C LYS A 389 -16.87 20.99 49.26
N ALA A 390 -17.04 20.76 47.96
CA ALA A 390 -18.23 20.31 47.25
C ALA A 390 -19.58 21.03 47.43
N SER A 391 -20.22 21.41 46.34
CA SER A 391 -21.52 20.85 45.89
C SER A 391 -22.15 21.63 44.74
N TYR A 392 -22.49 20.91 43.72
CA TYR A 392 -23.64 20.96 42.80
C TYR A 392 -24.60 22.19 42.82
N LEU A 393 -24.90 22.71 41.60
CA LEU A 393 -26.28 22.76 41.03
C LEU A 393 -26.31 23.56 39.72
N SER A 394 -26.83 22.96 38.66
CA SER A 394 -27.38 23.55 37.44
C SER A 394 -28.91 23.67 37.60
N PRO A 395 -29.72 24.14 36.61
CA PRO A 395 -29.54 25.11 35.53
C PRO A 395 -30.63 26.20 35.56
N LEU A 396 -30.61 27.20 34.64
CA LEU A 396 -31.82 27.71 33.97
C LEU A 396 -31.53 28.85 32.97
N ASN A 397 -32.08 28.70 31.82
CA ASN A 397 -32.44 29.62 30.72
C ASN A 397 -32.16 31.12 30.84
N GLY A 398 -31.66 31.68 29.74
CA GLY A 398 -31.85 33.10 29.48
C GLY A 398 -30.88 33.70 28.46
N THR A 399 -31.32 33.82 27.24
CA THR A 399 -30.80 34.68 26.18
C THR A 399 -30.46 36.08 26.69
N LYS A 400 -29.21 36.55 26.51
CA LYS A 400 -28.90 37.97 26.39
C LYS A 400 -27.64 38.20 25.55
N SER A 401 -27.85 38.94 24.50
CA SER A 401 -26.86 39.59 23.65
C SER A 401 -25.97 40.53 24.44
N TRP A 402 -24.65 40.47 24.22
CA TRP A 402 -23.72 41.46 24.74
C TRP A 402 -23.32 42.41 23.62
N HIS A 403 -23.73 43.70 23.79
CA HIS A 403 -23.17 44.83 23.07
C HIS A 403 -21.87 45.23 23.74
N PHE A 404 -20.78 45.29 23.01
CA PHE A 404 -19.56 45.97 23.45
C PHE A 404 -19.65 47.47 23.11
N THR A 405 -19.66 48.28 24.13
CA THR A 405 -19.48 49.73 24.02
C THR A 405 -17.99 50.02 24.14
N THR A 406 -17.43 50.60 23.10
CA THR A 406 -16.10 51.17 23.10
C THR A 406 -16.12 52.50 23.86
N GLN A 407 -15.34 52.59 24.92
CA GLN A 407 -15.05 53.86 25.59
C GLN A 407 -13.67 54.33 25.12
N GLU A 408 -13.68 55.47 24.43
CA GLU A 408 -12.48 56.23 24.07
C GLU A 408 -11.78 56.74 25.35
N VAL A 409 -10.50 56.47 25.48
CA VAL A 409 -9.62 57.15 26.42
C VAL A 409 -8.58 57.92 25.62
N ASP A 410 -8.59 59.22 25.89
CA ASP A 410 -7.88 60.26 25.22
C ASP A 410 -6.34 60.13 25.35
N SER A 411 -5.68 60.53 24.33
CA SER A 411 -4.27 60.51 24.05
C SER A 411 -3.50 61.62 24.79
N SER A 412 -2.33 61.28 25.27
CA SER A 412 -1.15 62.16 25.12
C SER A 412 0.05 61.57 25.84
N ILE A 413 0.86 60.78 25.23
CA ILE A 413 2.31 60.73 25.45
C ILE A 413 2.93 60.20 24.15
N GLY A 414 3.64 61.05 23.45
CA GLY A 414 4.38 60.69 22.25
C GLY A 414 5.58 59.80 22.56
N VAL A 415 5.50 58.58 22.17
CA VAL A 415 6.65 57.70 21.95
C VAL A 415 6.49 57.10 20.58
N THR A 416 7.32 57.50 19.65
CA THR A 416 7.43 56.90 18.34
C THR A 416 7.75 55.41 18.47
N PRO A 417 6.92 54.51 17.97
CA PRO A 417 7.31 53.12 17.88
C PRO A 417 8.37 52.99 16.80
N LYS A 418 9.58 52.57 17.17
CA LYS A 418 10.51 51.98 16.24
C LYS A 418 9.77 50.82 15.57
N GLU A 419 9.47 50.96 14.31
CA GLU A 419 9.05 49.85 13.46
C GLU A 419 10.12 48.76 13.53
N THR A 420 9.93 47.83 14.44
CA THR A 420 10.55 46.51 14.29
C THR A 420 9.83 45.87 13.11
N LYS A 421 10.47 45.90 11.95
CA LYS A 421 10.07 45.08 10.82
C LYS A 421 9.89 43.65 11.32
N ILE A 422 8.65 43.29 11.60
CA ILE A 422 8.25 41.90 11.70
C ILE A 422 8.67 41.31 10.36
N LYS A 423 9.70 40.48 10.37
CA LYS A 423 10.08 39.67 9.22
C LYS A 423 8.80 39.02 8.75
N SER A 424 8.29 39.48 7.61
CA SER A 424 7.20 38.84 6.91
C SER A 424 7.53 37.37 6.85
N GLN A 425 6.59 36.54 7.31
CA GLN A 425 6.60 35.10 7.13
C GLN A 425 6.99 34.82 5.67
N PRO A 426 7.93 33.90 5.39
CA PRO A 426 8.39 33.65 4.03
C PRO A 426 7.18 33.36 3.14
N ASP A 427 7.16 34.03 1.99
CA ASP A 427 6.10 33.92 1.00
C ASP A 427 5.68 32.49 0.84
N GLY A 428 4.36 32.23 0.97
CA GLY A 428 3.80 30.87 0.90
C GLY A 428 4.24 30.21 -0.41
N ILE A 429 4.48 28.91 -0.35
CA ILE A 429 4.87 28.08 -1.50
C ILE A 429 4.04 28.47 -2.71
N PRO A 430 4.65 28.86 -3.84
CA PRO A 430 3.92 29.26 -5.06
C PRO A 430 2.94 28.17 -5.46
N GLU A 431 1.70 28.54 -5.72
CA GLU A 431 0.63 27.56 -5.97
C GLU A 431 0.93 26.66 -7.15
N TYR A 432 1.56 27.20 -8.22
CA TYR A 432 1.96 26.42 -9.37
C TYR A 432 2.98 25.31 -9.05
N MET A 433 3.86 25.50 -8.05
CA MET A 433 4.81 24.47 -7.64
C MET A 433 4.14 23.30 -6.96
N LYS A 434 3.11 23.55 -6.14
CA LYS A 434 2.31 22.47 -5.51
C LYS A 434 1.64 21.61 -6.57
N TRP A 435 1.03 22.25 -7.56
CA TRP A 435 0.37 21.54 -8.67
C TRP A 435 1.37 20.81 -9.57
N LEU A 436 2.55 21.38 -9.82
CA LEU A 436 3.61 20.71 -10.58
C LEU A 436 4.10 19.46 -9.85
N CYS A 437 4.29 19.55 -8.55
CA CYS A 437 4.68 18.40 -7.73
C CYS A 437 3.61 17.29 -7.77
N LEU A 438 2.34 17.65 -7.57
CA LEU A 438 1.23 16.69 -7.66
C LEU A 438 1.14 16.06 -9.06
N ALA A 439 1.22 16.85 -10.12
CA ALA A 439 1.19 16.35 -11.50
C ALA A 439 2.35 15.37 -11.78
N SER A 440 3.55 15.68 -11.29
CA SER A 440 4.71 14.81 -11.44
C SER A 440 4.56 13.50 -10.63
N LEU A 441 3.99 13.56 -9.43
CA LEU A 441 3.67 12.36 -8.65
C LEU A 441 2.60 11.50 -9.34
N LEU A 442 1.57 12.13 -9.91
CA LEU A 442 0.54 11.41 -10.69
C LEU A 442 1.16 10.75 -11.94
N ALA A 443 2.07 11.42 -12.64
CA ALA A 443 2.80 10.85 -13.78
C ALA A 443 3.68 9.67 -13.36
N PHE A 444 4.37 9.76 -12.21
CA PHE A 444 5.14 8.66 -11.64
C PHE A 444 4.26 7.43 -11.36
N VAL A 445 3.12 7.63 -10.69
CA VAL A 445 2.20 6.54 -10.36
C VAL A 445 1.58 5.92 -11.62
N ALA A 446 1.22 6.74 -12.61
CA ALA A 446 0.73 6.27 -13.90
C ALA A 446 1.77 5.40 -14.60
N ALA A 447 3.01 5.88 -14.68
CA ALA A 447 4.12 5.18 -15.31
C ALA A 447 4.43 3.84 -14.63
N PHE A 448 4.42 3.80 -13.30
CA PHE A 448 4.56 2.55 -12.54
C PHE A 448 3.40 1.58 -12.82
N SER A 449 2.17 2.07 -12.83
CA SER A 449 0.97 1.23 -13.02
C SER A 449 0.87 0.66 -14.43
N ILE A 450 1.47 1.30 -15.41
CA ILE A 450 1.58 0.80 -16.79
C ILE A 450 2.78 -0.14 -16.94
N GLY A 451 3.90 0.18 -16.30
CA GLY A 451 5.19 -0.46 -16.46
C GLY A 451 5.50 -1.51 -15.40
N LEU A 452 6.35 -1.14 -14.44
CA LEU A 452 6.93 -2.07 -13.46
C LEU A 452 5.89 -2.82 -12.61
N GLY A 453 4.75 -2.23 -12.29
CA GLY A 453 3.72 -2.88 -11.48
C GLY A 453 3.26 -4.22 -12.09
N PRO A 454 2.47 -4.22 -13.14
CA PRO A 454 1.92 -5.44 -13.71
C PRO A 454 2.92 -6.22 -14.57
N MET A 455 3.82 -5.54 -15.33
CA MET A 455 4.66 -6.17 -16.34
C MET A 455 5.80 -7.00 -15.75
N ALA A 456 6.33 -6.63 -14.58
CA ALA A 456 7.36 -7.43 -13.91
C ALA A 456 6.85 -8.84 -13.57
N TRP A 457 5.63 -8.94 -13.09
CA TRP A 457 4.98 -10.23 -12.78
C TRP A 457 4.66 -11.03 -14.04
N LEU A 458 4.21 -10.34 -15.08
CA LEU A 458 3.94 -10.96 -16.38
C LEU A 458 5.21 -11.58 -16.97
N VAL A 459 6.30 -10.81 -17.06
CA VAL A 459 7.59 -11.32 -17.56
C VAL A 459 8.06 -12.53 -16.73
N GLN A 460 7.98 -12.46 -15.40
CA GLN A 460 8.32 -13.60 -14.55
C GLN A 460 7.47 -14.84 -14.87
N SER A 461 6.19 -14.64 -15.18
CA SER A 461 5.30 -15.75 -15.56
C SER A 461 5.67 -16.40 -16.89
N GLU A 462 6.33 -15.66 -17.77
CA GLU A 462 6.72 -16.10 -19.12
C GLU A 462 8.11 -16.74 -19.16
N ILE A 463 9.05 -16.28 -18.32
CA ILE A 463 10.43 -16.79 -18.34
C ILE A 463 10.61 -18.11 -17.58
N PHE A 464 9.75 -18.47 -16.63
CA PHE A 464 9.87 -19.69 -15.86
C PHE A 464 9.08 -20.85 -16.47
N PRO A 465 9.70 -22.05 -16.61
CA PRO A 465 9.00 -23.26 -17.01
C PRO A 465 7.87 -23.64 -16.04
N ALA A 466 6.80 -24.24 -16.58
CA ALA A 466 5.61 -24.57 -15.80
C ALA A 466 5.89 -25.43 -14.56
N GLY A 467 6.81 -26.38 -14.65
CA GLY A 467 7.12 -27.32 -13.57
C GLY A 467 7.84 -26.72 -12.35
N ILE A 468 8.44 -25.52 -12.49
CA ILE A 468 9.18 -24.88 -11.39
C ILE A 468 8.66 -23.46 -11.10
N LYS A 469 7.72 -22.99 -11.90
CA LYS A 469 7.18 -21.62 -11.85
C LYS A 469 6.71 -21.20 -10.44
N GLY A 470 5.95 -22.05 -9.75
CA GLY A 470 5.44 -21.73 -8.41
C GLY A 470 6.54 -21.48 -7.39
N ARG A 471 7.61 -22.29 -7.42
CA ARG A 471 8.78 -22.12 -6.53
C ARG A 471 9.59 -20.87 -6.87
N ALA A 472 9.75 -20.57 -8.16
CA ALA A 472 10.40 -19.35 -8.62
C ALA A 472 9.62 -18.12 -8.18
N PHE A 473 8.30 -18.11 -8.31
CA PHE A 473 7.45 -17.04 -7.84
C PHE A 473 7.52 -16.84 -6.32
N ALA A 474 7.63 -17.90 -5.52
CA ALA A 474 7.79 -17.78 -4.07
C ALA A 474 9.07 -17.02 -3.71
N ILE A 475 10.19 -17.32 -4.36
CA ILE A 475 11.48 -16.63 -4.13
C ILE A 475 11.40 -15.18 -4.59
N THR A 476 10.88 -14.91 -5.78
CA THR A 476 10.78 -13.53 -6.30
C THR A 476 9.78 -12.69 -5.52
N SER A 477 8.67 -13.26 -5.03
CA SER A 477 7.74 -12.60 -4.11
C SER A 477 8.39 -12.29 -2.76
N SER A 478 9.20 -13.21 -2.21
CA SER A 478 9.92 -12.95 -0.97
C SER A 478 10.90 -11.80 -1.13
N MET A 479 11.61 -11.73 -2.27
CA MET A 479 12.46 -10.58 -2.60
C MET A 479 11.65 -9.28 -2.69
N ASN A 480 10.48 -9.32 -3.32
CA ASN A 480 9.58 -8.18 -3.46
C ASN A 480 9.12 -7.64 -2.09
N TRP A 481 8.61 -8.51 -1.20
CA TRP A 481 8.18 -8.10 0.13
C TRP A 481 9.33 -7.68 1.03
N GLY A 482 10.50 -8.36 0.93
CA GLY A 482 11.70 -8.00 1.68
C GLY A 482 12.25 -6.63 1.30
N MET A 483 12.30 -6.31 0.01
CA MET A 483 12.70 -4.98 -0.46
C MET A 483 11.69 -3.90 -0.09
N ASN A 484 10.40 -4.18 -0.18
CA ASN A 484 9.35 -3.28 0.27
C ASN A 484 9.53 -2.95 1.77
N LEU A 485 9.76 -3.98 2.59
CA LEU A 485 10.04 -3.82 4.02
C LEU A 485 11.25 -2.91 4.27
N LEU A 486 12.38 -3.19 3.60
CA LEU A 486 13.62 -2.43 3.77
C LEU A 486 13.40 -0.94 3.45
N ILE A 487 12.75 -0.65 2.31
CA ILE A 487 12.52 0.71 1.83
C ILE A 487 11.55 1.46 2.74
N SER A 488 10.49 0.80 3.19
CA SER A 488 9.49 1.42 4.07
C SER A 488 9.99 1.69 5.48
N LEU A 489 10.88 0.82 6.00
CA LEU A 489 11.52 1.01 7.32
C LEU A 489 12.54 2.15 7.36
N THR A 490 13.07 2.55 6.22
CA THR A 490 14.16 3.52 6.15
C THR A 490 13.74 4.87 5.58
N PHE A 491 12.52 4.99 5.08
CA PHE A 491 12.09 6.17 4.30
C PHE A 491 12.08 7.47 5.11
N LEU A 492 11.37 7.50 6.24
CA LEU A 492 11.24 8.72 7.04
C LEU A 492 12.57 9.09 7.68
N THR A 493 13.29 8.11 8.22
CA THR A 493 14.61 8.28 8.83
C THR A 493 15.63 8.82 7.81
N LEU A 494 15.70 8.24 6.61
CA LEU A 494 16.59 8.74 5.56
C LEU A 494 16.14 10.11 5.06
N THR A 495 14.84 10.35 4.95
CA THR A 495 14.31 11.67 4.57
C THR A 495 14.67 12.74 5.61
N GLU A 496 14.68 12.40 6.89
CA GLU A 496 15.11 13.30 7.95
C GLU A 496 16.61 13.61 7.89
N ILE A 497 17.46 12.62 7.54
CA ILE A 497 18.92 12.76 7.51
C ILE A 497 19.41 13.47 6.23
N ILE A 498 18.98 13.04 5.06
CA ILE A 498 19.50 13.52 3.77
C ILE A 498 18.55 14.44 3.01
N GLY A 499 17.28 14.51 3.43
CA GLY A 499 16.23 15.29 2.80
C GLY A 499 15.47 14.54 1.69
N LEU A 500 14.19 14.90 1.50
CA LEU A 500 13.33 14.29 0.48
C LEU A 500 13.87 14.45 -0.95
N PRO A 501 14.41 15.62 -1.38
CA PRO A 501 14.92 15.77 -2.74
C PRO A 501 15.97 14.72 -3.10
N TRP A 502 16.93 14.48 -2.21
CA TRP A 502 18.01 13.51 -2.45
C TRP A 502 17.51 12.06 -2.48
N MET A 503 16.52 11.74 -1.68
CA MET A 503 15.83 10.44 -1.74
C MET A 503 15.15 10.25 -3.10
N LEU A 504 14.45 11.27 -3.60
CA LEU A 504 13.78 11.22 -4.90
C LEU A 504 14.77 11.08 -6.06
N PHE A 505 15.91 11.77 -6.00
CA PHE A 505 16.99 11.59 -7.00
C PHE A 505 17.59 10.18 -6.93
N GLY A 506 17.73 9.59 -5.74
CA GLY A 506 18.14 8.20 -5.58
C GLY A 506 17.16 7.24 -6.27
N TYR A 507 15.87 7.42 -6.08
CA TYR A 507 14.83 6.62 -6.76
C TYR A 507 14.80 6.86 -8.28
N ALA A 508 15.07 8.09 -8.73
CA ALA A 508 15.21 8.39 -10.15
C ALA A 508 16.40 7.63 -10.77
N LEU A 509 17.54 7.60 -10.09
CA LEU A 509 18.71 6.84 -10.51
C LEU A 509 18.40 5.33 -10.60
N MET A 510 17.69 4.78 -9.63
CA MET A 510 17.26 3.38 -9.67
C MET A 510 16.25 3.11 -10.79
N SER A 511 15.40 4.07 -11.14
CA SER A 511 14.50 3.97 -12.31
C SER A 511 15.26 3.96 -13.64
N ILE A 512 16.33 4.75 -13.75
CA ILE A 512 17.25 4.71 -14.91
C ILE A 512 17.98 3.37 -14.98
N ALA A 513 18.48 2.86 -13.84
CA ALA A 513 19.12 1.55 -13.77
C ALA A 513 18.16 0.42 -14.18
N SER A 514 16.89 0.52 -13.76
CA SER A 514 15.82 -0.39 -14.19
C SER A 514 15.64 -0.35 -15.71
N LEU A 515 15.59 0.84 -16.31
CA LEU A 515 15.46 1.01 -17.77
C LEU A 515 16.62 0.32 -18.50
N VAL A 516 17.86 0.56 -18.09
CA VAL A 516 19.04 -0.06 -18.68
C VAL A 516 18.98 -1.58 -18.54
N PHE A 517 18.65 -2.08 -17.37
CA PHE A 517 18.50 -3.51 -17.12
C PHE A 517 17.44 -4.16 -18.03
N VAL A 518 16.27 -3.54 -18.15
CA VAL A 518 15.18 -4.04 -19.01
C VAL A 518 15.61 -4.11 -20.47
N ILE A 519 16.29 -3.09 -20.96
CA ILE A 519 16.78 -3.05 -22.36
C ILE A 519 17.76 -4.19 -22.61
N MET A 520 18.71 -4.42 -21.70
CA MET A 520 19.81 -5.36 -21.90
C MET A 520 19.43 -6.83 -21.62
N PHE A 521 18.65 -7.08 -20.57
CA PHE A 521 18.49 -8.46 -20.04
C PHE A 521 17.09 -9.05 -20.23
N VAL A 522 16.03 -8.24 -20.24
CA VAL A 522 14.68 -8.77 -20.39
C VAL A 522 14.42 -9.17 -21.84
N PRO A 523 13.98 -10.42 -22.10
CA PRO A 523 13.67 -10.87 -23.45
C PRO A 523 12.43 -10.15 -24.01
N ASN A 524 12.31 -10.09 -25.32
CA ASN A 524 11.10 -9.62 -25.96
C ASN A 524 10.10 -10.78 -26.08
N THR A 525 9.02 -10.72 -25.33
CA THR A 525 8.01 -11.79 -25.27
C THR A 525 6.82 -11.57 -26.19
N LYS A 526 6.77 -10.42 -26.89
CA LYS A 526 5.65 -10.03 -27.75
C LYS A 526 5.39 -11.04 -28.86
N GLY A 527 4.20 -11.65 -28.85
CA GLY A 527 3.73 -12.53 -29.93
C GLY A 527 4.50 -13.84 -30.09
N ARG A 528 5.31 -14.21 -29.08
CA ARG A 528 6.10 -15.46 -29.10
C ARG A 528 5.49 -16.51 -28.18
N PRO A 529 5.47 -17.78 -28.59
CA PRO A 529 5.07 -18.88 -27.72
C PRO A 529 6.09 -19.05 -26.57
N LEU A 530 5.61 -19.53 -25.42
CA LEU A 530 6.44 -19.70 -24.21
C LEU A 530 7.63 -20.65 -24.43
N GLU A 531 7.47 -21.63 -25.32
CA GLU A 531 8.51 -22.60 -25.69
C GLU A 531 9.68 -21.92 -26.42
N GLU A 532 9.40 -20.98 -27.32
CA GLU A 532 10.42 -20.21 -28.05
C GLU A 532 11.20 -19.31 -27.13
N ILE A 533 10.50 -18.60 -26.22
CA ILE A 533 11.13 -17.76 -25.19
C ILE A 533 12.03 -18.61 -24.29
N SER A 534 11.56 -19.79 -23.93
CA SER A 534 12.31 -20.73 -23.10
C SER A 534 13.57 -21.24 -23.80
N MET A 535 13.51 -21.56 -25.09
CA MET A 535 14.67 -21.96 -25.87
C MET A 535 15.68 -20.84 -26.09
N GLU A 536 15.22 -19.63 -26.37
CA GLU A 536 16.11 -18.45 -26.48
C GLU A 536 16.89 -18.22 -25.18
N LEU A 537 16.20 -18.28 -24.03
CA LEU A 537 16.84 -18.12 -22.73
C LEU A 537 17.78 -19.27 -22.37
N ALA A 538 17.48 -20.49 -22.79
CA ALA A 538 18.35 -21.64 -22.58
C ALA A 538 19.66 -21.51 -23.38
N ASN A 539 19.62 -20.92 -24.57
CA ASN A 539 20.76 -20.83 -25.50
C ASN A 539 21.56 -19.52 -25.35
N ARG A 540 21.14 -18.57 -24.52
CA ARG A 540 21.73 -17.23 -24.42
C ARG A 540 23.19 -17.19 -23.92
N ASN A 541 23.70 -18.30 -23.38
CA ASN A 541 25.07 -18.45 -22.87
C ASN A 541 25.89 -19.54 -23.57
N GLN A 542 25.39 -20.09 -24.68
CA GLN A 542 26.20 -20.86 -25.62
C GLN A 542 26.68 -19.96 -26.76
#